data_9576ec848261ddc4462f407384bf147e
#
_entry.id   9576ec848261ddc4462f407384bf147e
#
_cell.length_a   1.000
_cell.length_b   1.000
_cell.length_c   1.000
_cell.angle_alpha   90.00
_cell.angle_beta   90.00
_cell.angle_gamma   90.00
#
_symmetry.space_group_name_H-M   'P 1'
#
loop_
_entity.id
_entity.type
_entity.pdbx_description
1 polymer ?
#
loop_
_entity_poly.entity_id
_entity_poly.type
_entity_poly.pdbx_seq_one_letter_code
_entity_poly.pdbx_strand_id
1 'polypeptide(L)'
;MGADNYYLNQLRFDGTVDGTTYSEYLFAGYQLYMDNYRYEERQRLVNVKKDTYRFLQGFRGSTGDWDWETAFVTSKATADDVTSNRMSNNLLKEALNDSTAAAYNPFTGGNYETNIERTLIDVYRKGSSELTMFDFKMSNNELWTLPAGDVGLLLGFELRDEEMDDDRDPRLDGTITYTDYEGDTYPLVADVLNSSPTGDVSGSRDVTSFFAELQIPVAEKVDMQLALRNEDFSDFGSATVGKLALGWDVAPWMYVRGSFSTAFRAPNIIQVNEKTVVRSGTRYDRAAFQVNAVQSVDNVIDSDSRYTIQRMATGAAGLDAEESDNTSIGVVLTPTDNLLVTVDTWTIEKDKTIGLFGRENQTVNDMLLRFANGTNNCDSFAGDPLVVREAPDEGDAAGFAAAGVCPFGDIKYIQNDYTNMALRTVEGTDVGVYYSLETDKGSSFDVRYNGTFLDKFEQKASGDFAALQAKKDSGEIPESIPLKGFGDLLGKDGVYDEKHSIRVSWDKGPYRVSLTGLKKGSFEQTSLGLKDGVAYVVPSMTTLNLTMSYDFEVRDNKAKIRFAVKNLEDERAPTAD
;
A
#
# COMPACT_ATOMS: atom_id res chain seq x y z
N MET A 1 13.52 32.40 9.94
CA MET A 1 14.71 33.25 9.78
C MET A 1 15.00 33.89 11.11
N GLY A 2 16.24 33.77 11.58
CA GLY A 2 16.66 34.43 12.82
C GLY A 2 16.70 35.95 12.70
N ALA A 3 16.63 36.64 13.82
CA ALA A 3 16.68 38.08 13.90
C ALA A 3 17.98 38.68 13.31
N ASP A 4 19.07 37.91 13.30
CA ASP A 4 20.39 38.33 12.81
C ASP A 4 20.60 38.09 11.31
N ASN A 5 19.62 37.52 10.58
CA ASN A 5 19.79 37.25 9.16
C ASN A 5 20.14 38.51 8.36
N TYR A 6 21.20 38.43 7.54
CA TYR A 6 21.75 39.56 6.79
C TYR A 6 20.70 40.23 5.90
N TYR A 7 19.95 39.49 5.12
CA TYR A 7 18.98 40.04 4.18
C TYR A 7 17.70 40.53 4.86
N LEU A 8 17.27 39.88 5.94
CA LEU A 8 16.12 40.32 6.72
C LEU A 8 16.37 41.72 7.31
N ASN A 9 17.56 41.95 7.81
CA ASN A 9 17.98 43.23 8.41
C ASN A 9 18.24 44.34 7.35
N GLN A 10 18.19 44.03 6.05
CA GLN A 10 18.30 45.02 4.99
C GLN A 10 16.95 45.40 4.36
N LEU A 11 15.88 44.71 4.73
CA LEU A 11 14.56 45.07 4.23
C LEU A 11 14.12 46.40 4.80
N ARG A 12 13.91 47.40 3.91
CA ARG A 12 13.44 48.72 4.25
C ARG A 12 12.13 49.02 3.54
N PHE A 13 11.31 49.80 4.21
CA PHE A 13 10.19 50.47 3.60
C PHE A 13 10.56 51.95 3.41
N ASP A 14 10.62 52.38 2.17
CA ASP A 14 10.79 53.79 1.80
C ASP A 14 9.55 54.20 1.03
N GLY A 15 8.62 54.90 1.68
CA GLY A 15 7.35 55.24 1.09
C GLY A 15 6.50 56.20 1.92
N THR A 16 5.41 56.68 1.37
CA THR A 16 4.48 57.56 2.05
C THR A 16 3.16 56.86 2.29
N VAL A 17 2.74 56.80 3.53
CA VAL A 17 1.44 56.24 3.96
C VAL A 17 0.71 57.35 4.69
N ASP A 18 -0.51 57.65 4.29
CA ASP A 18 -1.39 58.72 4.85
C ASP A 18 -0.70 60.11 4.95
N GLY A 19 0.11 60.43 3.92
CA GLY A 19 0.85 61.70 3.85
C GLY A 19 2.12 61.76 4.71
N THR A 20 2.47 60.75 5.42
CA THR A 20 3.70 60.63 6.20
C THR A 20 4.71 59.78 5.44
N THR A 21 5.92 60.29 5.24
CA THR A 21 7.03 59.56 4.59
C THR A 21 7.79 58.77 5.63
N TYR A 22 7.89 57.47 5.38
CA TYR A 22 8.66 56.51 6.22
C TYR A 22 9.89 56.06 5.47
N SER A 23 10.99 55.87 6.22
CA SER A 23 12.24 55.29 5.77
C SER A 23 12.77 54.42 6.89
N GLU A 24 12.21 53.24 7.07
CA GLU A 24 12.45 52.38 8.22
C GLU A 24 12.79 50.95 7.82
N TYR A 25 13.57 50.27 8.64
CA TYR A 25 13.80 48.84 8.52
C TYR A 25 12.56 48.08 9.01
N LEU A 26 12.06 47.17 8.20
CA LEU A 26 10.80 46.46 8.48
C LEU A 26 10.94 45.45 9.61
N PHE A 27 12.10 44.78 9.72
CA PHE A 27 12.29 43.63 10.61
C PHE A 27 13.56 43.71 11.44
N ALA A 28 14.14 44.87 11.64
CA ALA A 28 15.43 45.02 12.36
C ALA A 28 15.33 44.41 13.78
N GLY A 29 16.07 43.32 14.00
CA GLY A 29 16.11 42.61 15.29
C GLY A 29 14.91 41.70 15.59
N TYR A 30 14.03 41.47 14.64
CA TYR A 30 12.89 40.55 14.79
C TYR A 30 13.07 39.28 13.96
N GLN A 31 12.54 38.17 14.44
CA GLN A 31 12.46 36.93 13.68
C GLN A 31 11.33 37.00 12.64
N LEU A 32 11.52 36.32 11.49
CA LEU A 32 10.46 36.16 10.48
C LEU A 32 10.12 34.67 10.34
N TYR A 33 8.88 34.33 10.58
CA TYR A 33 8.31 33.03 10.22
C TYR A 33 7.83 33.05 8.77
N MET A 34 8.24 32.04 8.00
CA MET A 34 7.78 31.84 6.63
C MET A 34 7.02 30.52 6.57
N ASP A 35 5.73 30.61 6.34
CA ASP A 35 4.86 29.45 6.19
C ASP A 35 4.63 29.13 4.70
N ASN A 36 4.51 27.83 4.37
CA ASN A 36 4.25 27.34 3.02
C ASN A 36 5.24 27.82 1.94
N TYR A 37 6.51 28.13 2.33
CA TYR A 37 7.54 28.57 1.41
C TYR A 37 8.02 27.43 0.51
N ARG A 38 8.13 27.67 -0.82
CA ARG A 38 8.62 26.73 -1.82
C ARG A 38 9.99 27.14 -2.32
N TYR A 39 10.92 26.20 -2.28
CA TYR A 39 12.26 26.35 -2.85
C TYR A 39 12.22 25.88 -4.30
N GLU A 40 12.29 26.81 -5.26
CA GLU A 40 12.17 26.52 -6.70
C GLU A 40 13.48 26.60 -7.46
N GLU A 41 14.55 27.09 -6.83
CA GLU A 41 15.84 27.39 -7.48
C GLU A 41 16.58 26.15 -7.97
N ARG A 42 16.34 25.00 -7.36
CA ARG A 42 16.95 23.72 -7.73
C ARG A 42 15.92 22.61 -7.77
N GLN A 43 15.90 21.89 -8.87
CA GLN A 43 15.06 20.70 -9.02
C GLN A 43 15.65 19.54 -8.20
N ARG A 44 14.80 18.87 -7.45
CA ARG A 44 15.12 17.58 -6.84
C ARG A 44 15.26 16.55 -7.95
N LEU A 45 16.43 15.90 -8.02
CA LEU A 45 16.71 14.85 -8.99
C LEU A 45 16.85 13.52 -8.26
N VAL A 46 16.17 12.50 -8.78
CA VAL A 46 16.26 11.13 -8.26
C VAL A 46 16.90 10.28 -9.34
N ASN A 47 18.07 9.71 -9.03
CA ASN A 47 18.79 8.81 -9.91
C ASN A 47 18.80 7.42 -9.26
N VAL A 48 18.13 6.46 -9.88
CA VAL A 48 18.02 5.10 -9.38
C VAL A 48 18.69 4.15 -10.34
N LYS A 49 19.73 3.47 -9.86
CA LYS A 49 20.37 2.37 -10.57
C LYS A 49 19.89 1.05 -9.99
N LYS A 50 19.34 0.18 -10.84
CA LYS A 50 18.89 -1.16 -10.45
C LYS A 50 19.64 -2.19 -11.27
N ASP A 51 20.23 -3.16 -10.57
CA ASP A 51 20.88 -4.30 -11.17
C ASP A 51 20.21 -5.58 -10.65
N THR A 52 19.97 -6.52 -11.54
CA THR A 52 19.43 -7.83 -11.18
C THR A 52 20.15 -8.90 -11.97
N TYR A 53 20.62 -9.93 -11.28
CA TYR A 53 21.11 -11.12 -11.94
C TYR A 53 20.49 -12.36 -11.31
N ARG A 54 20.32 -13.38 -12.13
CA ARG A 54 19.79 -14.67 -11.73
C ARG A 54 20.54 -15.77 -12.46
N PHE A 55 20.97 -16.76 -11.70
CA PHE A 55 21.46 -18.03 -12.23
C PHE A 55 20.48 -19.12 -11.87
N LEU A 56 20.09 -19.94 -12.86
CA LEU A 56 19.24 -21.09 -12.68
C LEU A 56 19.86 -22.26 -13.43
N GLN A 57 20.09 -23.38 -12.73
CA GLN A 57 20.50 -24.64 -13.33
C GLN A 57 19.53 -25.74 -12.86
N GLY A 58 18.88 -26.38 -13.82
CA GLY A 58 17.96 -27.48 -13.55
C GLY A 58 18.35 -28.75 -14.30
N PHE A 59 17.95 -29.87 -13.75
CA PHE A 59 18.06 -31.19 -14.32
C PHE A 59 16.72 -31.89 -14.22
N ARG A 60 16.39 -32.70 -15.19
CA ARG A 60 15.20 -33.56 -15.19
C ARG A 60 15.52 -34.89 -15.85
N GLY A 61 14.81 -35.91 -15.47
CA GLY A 61 14.98 -37.25 -16.02
C GLY A 61 13.90 -38.19 -15.54
N SER A 62 13.98 -39.43 -15.98
CA SER A 62 13.08 -40.51 -15.58
C SER A 62 13.88 -41.69 -15.07
N THR A 63 13.36 -42.38 -14.06
CA THR A 63 13.96 -43.61 -13.47
C THR A 63 12.85 -44.60 -13.18
N GLY A 64 12.75 -45.65 -13.99
CA GLY A 64 11.57 -46.52 -13.98
C GLY A 64 10.31 -45.73 -14.33
N ASP A 65 9.27 -45.84 -13.49
CA ASP A 65 7.99 -45.16 -13.67
C ASP A 65 7.93 -43.79 -13.00
N TRP A 66 9.10 -43.29 -12.53
CA TRP A 66 9.20 -41.98 -11.88
C TRP A 66 9.89 -40.96 -12.77
N ASP A 67 9.23 -39.83 -12.97
CA ASP A 67 9.85 -38.61 -13.48
C ASP A 67 10.36 -37.76 -12.32
N TRP A 68 11.54 -37.15 -12.49
CA TRP A 68 12.12 -36.26 -11.49
C TRP A 68 12.65 -34.97 -12.11
N GLU A 69 12.61 -33.92 -11.32
CA GLU A 69 13.16 -32.62 -11.64
C GLU A 69 13.81 -32.00 -10.41
N THR A 70 14.95 -31.36 -10.61
CA THR A 70 15.64 -30.60 -9.57
C THR A 70 16.21 -29.32 -10.15
N ALA A 71 16.22 -28.27 -9.35
CA ALA A 71 16.81 -27.01 -9.74
C ALA A 71 17.56 -26.35 -8.57
N PHE A 72 18.60 -25.61 -8.94
CA PHE A 72 19.30 -24.67 -8.10
C PHE A 72 19.11 -23.27 -8.68
N VAL A 73 18.74 -22.31 -7.85
CA VAL A 73 18.55 -20.92 -8.22
C VAL A 73 19.31 -20.05 -7.24
N THR A 74 20.07 -19.08 -7.75
CA THR A 74 20.52 -17.94 -6.96
C THR A 74 20.22 -16.66 -7.70
N SER A 75 19.73 -15.65 -7.00
CA SER A 75 19.42 -14.34 -7.58
C SER A 75 19.72 -13.24 -6.58
N LYS A 76 20.17 -12.10 -7.10
CA LYS A 76 20.38 -10.87 -6.33
C LYS A 76 19.82 -9.69 -7.10
N ALA A 77 19.06 -8.85 -6.42
CA ALA A 77 18.62 -7.56 -6.91
C ALA A 77 19.19 -6.46 -6.02
N THR A 78 19.71 -5.40 -6.62
CA THR A 78 20.18 -4.19 -5.91
C THR A 78 19.47 -2.96 -6.47
N ALA A 79 19.28 -1.96 -5.61
CA ALA A 79 18.75 -0.66 -5.97
C ALA A 79 19.55 0.42 -5.24
N ASP A 80 20.34 1.17 -6.00
CA ASP A 80 21.08 2.33 -5.51
C ASP A 80 20.31 3.59 -5.92
N ASP A 81 19.72 4.28 -4.96
CA ASP A 81 18.97 5.53 -5.13
C ASP A 81 19.83 6.66 -4.58
N VAL A 82 20.11 7.65 -5.42
CA VAL A 82 20.72 8.91 -5.02
C VAL A 82 19.77 10.04 -5.36
N THR A 83 19.32 10.75 -4.33
CA THR A 83 18.48 11.92 -4.48
C THR A 83 19.31 13.19 -4.25
N SER A 84 19.56 13.93 -5.32
CA SER A 84 20.30 15.19 -5.29
C SER A 84 19.39 16.40 -5.05
N ASN A 85 20.01 17.49 -4.61
CA ASN A 85 19.37 18.76 -4.30
C ASN A 85 18.27 18.62 -3.21
N ARG A 86 18.52 17.78 -2.21
CA ARG A 86 17.73 17.78 -0.98
C ARG A 86 18.24 18.89 -0.06
N MET A 87 17.35 19.50 0.68
CA MET A 87 17.69 20.53 1.64
C MET A 87 17.90 19.92 3.01
N SER A 88 19.04 20.20 3.64
CA SER A 88 19.32 19.85 5.03
C SER A 88 18.66 20.87 5.96
N ASN A 89 17.91 20.41 6.96
CA ASN A 89 17.32 21.26 7.98
C ASN A 89 18.40 21.99 8.81
N ASN A 90 19.49 21.31 9.17
CA ASN A 90 20.58 21.93 9.94
C ASN A 90 21.34 22.98 9.11
N LEU A 91 21.68 22.68 7.87
CA LEU A 91 22.35 23.66 6.98
C LEU A 91 21.44 24.85 6.63
N LEU A 92 20.12 24.58 6.45
CA LEU A 92 19.14 25.64 6.22
C LEU A 92 19.04 26.56 7.45
N LYS A 93 18.97 25.99 8.66
CA LYS A 93 19.00 26.75 9.91
C LYS A 93 20.22 27.66 9.98
N GLU A 94 21.43 27.13 9.68
CA GLU A 94 22.65 27.91 9.67
C GLU A 94 22.59 29.06 8.65
N ALA A 95 22.12 28.75 7.42
CA ALA A 95 21.98 29.73 6.35
C ALA A 95 20.94 30.82 6.65
N LEU A 96 19.85 30.49 7.31
CA LEU A 96 18.79 31.43 7.72
C LEU A 96 19.19 32.33 8.90
N ASN A 97 20.20 31.94 9.69
CA ASN A 97 20.68 32.70 10.83
C ASN A 97 22.03 33.39 10.58
N ASP A 98 22.59 33.31 9.36
CA ASP A 98 23.87 33.92 9.01
C ASP A 98 23.72 35.45 8.88
N SER A 99 24.55 36.19 9.61
CA SER A 99 24.61 37.67 9.60
C SER A 99 25.44 38.26 8.47
N THR A 100 25.97 37.44 7.56
CA THR A 100 26.80 37.88 6.41
C THR A 100 26.03 37.74 5.09
N ALA A 101 26.57 38.34 4.02
CA ALA A 101 26.01 38.23 2.67
C ALA A 101 25.95 36.76 2.13
N ALA A 102 26.56 35.80 2.84
CA ALA A 102 26.43 34.38 2.54
C ALA A 102 25.11 33.75 3.10
N ALA A 103 24.29 34.50 3.85
CA ALA A 103 22.98 34.06 4.32
C ALA A 103 22.08 33.57 3.16
N TYR A 104 21.13 32.68 3.47
CA TYR A 104 20.07 32.38 2.51
C TYR A 104 19.14 33.60 2.34
N ASN A 105 18.91 33.98 1.08
CA ASN A 105 18.08 35.13 0.72
C ASN A 105 16.73 34.69 0.09
N PRO A 106 15.64 34.63 0.82
CA PRO A 106 14.34 34.27 0.27
C PRO A 106 13.63 35.43 -0.47
N PHE A 107 14.18 36.66 -0.44
CA PHE A 107 13.53 37.86 -0.94
C PHE A 107 13.90 38.20 -2.39
N THR A 108 14.58 37.32 -3.11
CA THR A 108 15.05 37.58 -4.48
C THR A 108 13.97 37.64 -5.53
N GLY A 109 12.73 37.25 -5.18
CA GLY A 109 11.61 37.21 -6.14
C GLY A 109 11.81 36.22 -7.29
N GLY A 110 12.58 35.13 -7.05
CA GLY A 110 12.91 34.11 -8.04
C GLY A 110 14.16 34.44 -8.87
N ASN A 111 14.82 35.56 -8.62
CA ASN A 111 16.15 35.86 -9.16
C ASN A 111 17.22 35.20 -8.30
N TYR A 112 17.94 34.39 -8.82
CA TYR A 112 18.75 33.24 -8.58
C TYR A 112 20.02 33.38 -7.71
N GLU A 113 20.25 34.45 -7.00
CA GLU A 113 21.35 34.57 -6.06
C GLU A 113 20.88 34.46 -4.60
N THR A 114 20.26 33.29 -4.29
CA THR A 114 19.70 33.04 -2.96
C THR A 114 20.71 32.46 -1.99
N ASN A 115 21.86 32.03 -2.43
CA ASN A 115 22.83 31.21 -1.68
C ASN A 115 22.28 29.83 -1.26
N ILE A 116 21.30 29.30 -1.97
CA ILE A 116 20.66 28.02 -1.67
C ILE A 116 21.65 26.85 -1.67
N GLU A 117 22.70 26.91 -2.49
CA GLU A 117 23.68 25.82 -2.67
C GLU A 117 24.31 25.36 -1.35
N ARG A 118 24.47 26.24 -0.38
CA ARG A 118 25.03 25.90 0.93
C ARG A 118 24.08 25.05 1.80
N THR A 119 22.79 24.93 1.42
CA THR A 119 21.79 24.16 2.13
C THR A 119 21.51 22.81 1.50
N LEU A 120 22.02 22.60 0.27
CA LEU A 120 21.74 21.42 -0.53
C LEU A 120 22.69 20.27 -0.23
N ILE A 121 22.15 19.09 -0.25
CA ILE A 121 22.83 17.82 -0.02
C ILE A 121 22.35 16.76 -1.01
N ASP A 122 23.19 15.77 -1.24
CA ASP A 122 22.79 14.52 -1.85
C ASP A 122 22.61 13.47 -0.76
N VAL A 123 21.56 12.67 -0.85
CA VAL A 123 21.29 11.58 0.07
C VAL A 123 21.07 10.27 -0.68
N TYR A 124 21.44 9.16 -0.07
CA TYR A 124 21.33 7.85 -0.68
C TYR A 124 20.35 6.91 0.06
N ARG A 125 19.90 5.90 -0.66
CA ARG A 125 19.31 4.69 -0.15
C ARG A 125 19.80 3.52 -0.98
N LYS A 126 20.35 2.49 -0.34
CA LYS A 126 20.86 1.28 -0.98
C LYS A 126 20.07 0.09 -0.48
N GLY A 127 19.40 -0.57 -1.39
CA GLY A 127 18.64 -1.79 -1.08
C GLY A 127 19.22 -3.00 -1.78
N SER A 128 19.25 -4.14 -1.12
CA SER A 128 19.54 -5.43 -1.74
C SER A 128 18.55 -6.50 -1.29
N SER A 129 18.33 -7.47 -2.16
CA SER A 129 17.56 -8.68 -1.85
C SER A 129 18.23 -9.86 -2.54
N GLU A 130 18.47 -10.91 -1.78
CA GLU A 130 19.11 -12.14 -2.24
C GLU A 130 18.19 -13.33 -1.99
N LEU A 131 18.21 -14.27 -2.94
CA LEU A 131 17.48 -15.53 -2.86
C LEU A 131 18.39 -16.66 -3.33
N THR A 132 18.55 -17.67 -2.51
CA THR A 132 19.17 -18.95 -2.90
C THR A 132 18.19 -20.08 -2.62
N MET A 133 17.94 -20.93 -3.62
CA MET A 133 16.95 -21.99 -3.51
C MET A 133 17.44 -23.26 -4.19
N PHE A 134 17.15 -24.38 -3.56
CA PHE A 134 17.29 -25.71 -4.12
C PHE A 134 15.96 -26.45 -4.00
N ASP A 135 15.47 -27.02 -5.09
CA ASP A 135 14.26 -27.84 -5.10
C ASP A 135 14.51 -29.22 -5.75
N PHE A 136 13.75 -30.19 -5.27
CA PHE A 136 13.64 -31.50 -5.88
C PHE A 136 12.20 -31.96 -5.84
N LYS A 137 11.69 -32.48 -6.96
CA LYS A 137 10.39 -33.11 -7.06
C LYS A 137 10.45 -34.36 -7.89
N MET A 138 9.60 -35.32 -7.56
CA MET A 138 9.41 -36.55 -8.31
C MET A 138 7.94 -36.89 -8.42
N SER A 139 7.55 -37.45 -9.55
CA SER A 139 6.17 -37.83 -9.84
C SER A 139 6.07 -39.21 -10.50
N ASN A 140 5.00 -39.90 -10.18
CA ASN A 140 4.59 -41.12 -10.85
C ASN A 140 3.10 -40.98 -11.15
N ASN A 141 2.72 -41.02 -12.44
CA ASN A 141 1.33 -40.83 -12.87
C ASN A 141 0.51 -42.12 -12.83
N GLU A 142 1.15 -43.26 -12.59
CA GLU A 142 0.55 -44.60 -12.59
C GLU A 142 0.96 -45.36 -11.30
N LEU A 143 0.91 -44.68 -10.13
CA LEU A 143 1.37 -45.26 -8.85
C LEU A 143 0.60 -46.53 -8.47
N TRP A 144 -0.73 -46.51 -8.69
CA TRP A 144 -1.61 -47.67 -8.64
C TRP A 144 -2.89 -47.41 -9.47
N THR A 145 -3.48 -48.49 -9.99
CA THR A 145 -4.66 -48.41 -10.84
C THR A 145 -5.94 -48.64 -10.05
N LEU A 146 -6.88 -47.71 -10.14
CA LEU A 146 -8.27 -47.83 -9.68
C LEU A 146 -9.19 -48.23 -10.85
N PRO A 147 -10.43 -48.68 -10.60
CA PRO A 147 -11.36 -48.98 -11.67
C PRO A 147 -11.63 -47.84 -12.66
N ALA A 148 -11.44 -46.60 -12.23
CA ALA A 148 -11.67 -45.39 -13.04
C ALA A 148 -10.39 -44.83 -13.72
N GLY A 149 -9.22 -45.38 -13.42
CA GLY A 149 -7.95 -44.95 -13.99
C GLY A 149 -6.79 -44.98 -12.99
N ASP A 150 -5.66 -44.45 -13.40
CA ASP A 150 -4.43 -44.48 -12.60
C ASP A 150 -4.33 -43.31 -11.63
N VAL A 151 -3.81 -43.58 -10.41
CA VAL A 151 -3.56 -42.57 -9.41
C VAL A 151 -2.14 -42.02 -9.60
N GLY A 152 -2.06 -40.71 -9.78
CA GLY A 152 -0.80 -39.97 -9.81
C GLY A 152 -0.36 -39.49 -8.45
N LEU A 153 0.95 -39.54 -8.18
CA LEU A 153 1.58 -38.99 -6.98
C LEU A 153 2.74 -38.06 -7.38
N LEU A 154 2.79 -36.89 -6.74
CA LEU A 154 3.95 -36.00 -6.75
C LEU A 154 4.42 -35.78 -5.32
N LEU A 155 5.74 -35.88 -5.13
CA LEU A 155 6.43 -35.56 -3.88
C LEU A 155 7.53 -34.55 -4.15
N GLY A 156 7.78 -33.65 -3.23
CA GLY A 156 8.88 -32.72 -3.37
C GLY A 156 9.32 -32.08 -2.07
N PHE A 157 10.51 -31.49 -2.13
CA PHE A 157 11.02 -30.65 -1.07
C PHE A 157 11.76 -29.42 -1.65
N GLU A 158 11.87 -28.38 -0.84
CA GLU A 158 12.51 -27.12 -1.19
C GLU A 158 13.30 -26.60 0.01
N LEU A 159 14.51 -26.13 -0.25
CA LEU A 159 15.35 -25.40 0.70
C LEU A 159 15.56 -24.00 0.14
N ARG A 160 15.26 -22.98 0.92
CA ARG A 160 15.30 -21.58 0.50
C ARG A 160 15.95 -20.71 1.56
N ASP A 161 16.88 -19.88 1.15
CA ASP A 161 17.49 -18.82 1.92
C ASP A 161 17.11 -17.47 1.30
N GLU A 162 16.61 -16.56 2.12
CA GLU A 162 16.20 -15.20 1.74
C GLU A 162 16.94 -14.19 2.61
N GLU A 163 17.54 -13.20 1.98
CA GLU A 163 18.21 -12.09 2.67
C GLU A 163 17.78 -10.74 2.08
N MET A 164 17.67 -9.74 2.94
CA MET A 164 17.44 -8.36 2.52
C MET A 164 18.21 -7.36 3.38
N ASP A 165 18.61 -6.26 2.75
CA ASP A 165 19.24 -5.12 3.38
C ASP A 165 18.71 -3.82 2.78
N ASP A 166 18.44 -2.80 3.61
CA ASP A 166 18.00 -1.45 3.22
C ASP A 166 18.78 -0.43 4.07
N ASP A 167 19.88 0.08 3.53
CA ASP A 167 20.79 1.06 4.11
C ASP A 167 20.44 2.48 3.63
N ARG A 168 20.28 3.40 4.55
CA ARG A 168 19.89 4.78 4.30
C ARG A 168 20.96 5.74 4.76
N ASP A 169 21.00 6.89 4.09
CA ASP A 169 21.86 7.99 4.49
C ASP A 169 21.60 8.40 5.96
N PRO A 170 22.63 8.66 6.79
CA PRO A 170 22.48 9.08 8.18
C PRO A 170 21.58 10.30 8.40
N ARG A 171 21.34 11.10 7.36
CA ARG A 171 20.40 12.23 7.40
C ARG A 171 18.94 11.81 7.21
N LEU A 172 18.70 10.56 6.78
CA LEU A 172 17.37 9.98 6.58
C LEU A 172 17.02 8.90 7.61
N ASP A 173 18.01 8.22 8.20
CA ASP A 173 17.79 7.12 9.14
C ASP A 173 17.55 7.57 10.59
N GLY A 174 17.78 8.84 10.90
CA GLY A 174 17.66 9.43 12.23
C GLY A 174 18.97 9.50 13.01
N THR A 175 20.10 9.09 12.44
CA THR A 175 21.42 9.23 13.05
C THR A 175 21.78 10.72 13.19
N ILE A 176 21.48 11.52 12.18
CA ILE A 176 21.63 12.99 12.23
C ILE A 176 20.24 13.60 12.47
N THR A 177 20.04 14.13 13.66
CA THR A 177 18.79 14.79 14.06
C THR A 177 18.79 16.28 13.73
N TYR A 178 17.60 16.84 13.59
CA TYR A 178 17.42 18.28 13.46
C TYR A 178 17.42 18.95 14.86
N THR A 179 18.19 20.02 14.99
CA THR A 179 18.21 20.92 16.14
C THR A 179 17.98 22.35 15.66
N ASP A 180 16.97 23.03 16.17
CA ASP A 180 16.63 24.39 15.77
C ASP A 180 17.62 25.43 16.31
N TYR A 181 17.35 26.71 16.04
CA TYR A 181 18.24 27.82 16.46
C TYR A 181 18.14 28.11 17.97
N GLU A 182 17.09 27.67 18.65
CA GLU A 182 16.92 27.78 20.09
C GLU A 182 17.67 26.66 20.84
N GLY A 183 18.10 25.63 20.11
CA GLY A 183 18.83 24.48 20.65
C GLY A 183 17.94 23.28 20.94
N ASP A 184 16.67 23.37 20.57
CA ASP A 184 15.71 22.28 20.75
C ASP A 184 15.90 21.21 19.67
N THR A 185 16.04 19.96 20.10
CA THR A 185 16.24 18.81 19.22
C THR A 185 14.94 18.08 18.93
N TYR A 186 14.70 17.81 17.67
CA TYR A 186 13.50 17.14 17.16
C TYR A 186 13.82 15.71 16.71
N PRO A 187 13.74 14.70 17.59
CA PRO A 187 14.17 13.32 17.28
C PRO A 187 13.29 12.63 16.24
N LEU A 188 12.11 13.17 15.96
CA LEU A 188 11.16 12.63 14.98
C LEU A 188 11.20 13.38 13.63
N VAL A 189 12.19 14.25 13.44
CA VAL A 189 12.45 15.01 12.21
C VAL A 189 13.83 14.64 11.69
N ALA A 190 13.91 14.15 10.47
CA ALA A 190 15.18 13.89 9.80
C ALA A 190 15.89 15.20 9.44
N ASP A 191 17.21 15.18 9.28
CA ASP A 191 17.94 16.36 8.80
C ASP A 191 17.54 16.79 7.38
N VAL A 192 16.85 15.95 6.64
CA VAL A 192 16.32 16.28 5.31
C VAL A 192 14.94 16.91 5.41
N LEU A 193 14.79 18.12 4.87
CA LEU A 193 13.53 18.88 4.90
C LEU A 193 12.37 18.04 4.33
N ASN A 194 11.24 18.08 5.03
CA ASN A 194 10.04 17.30 4.73
C ASN A 194 10.27 15.77 4.71
N SER A 195 11.21 15.30 5.54
CA SER A 195 11.43 13.86 5.74
C SER A 195 11.32 13.50 7.22
N SER A 196 10.82 12.31 7.47
CA SER A 196 10.79 11.72 8.80
C SER A 196 11.81 10.58 8.87
N PRO A 197 12.43 10.33 10.02
CA PRO A 197 13.42 9.27 10.19
C PRO A 197 12.85 7.91 9.80
N THR A 198 13.65 7.13 9.08
CA THR A 198 13.36 5.75 8.72
C THR A 198 14.64 4.96 8.88
N GLY A 199 14.75 4.16 9.94
CA GLY A 199 15.95 3.40 10.25
C GLY A 199 16.28 2.34 9.21
N ASP A 200 17.55 1.92 9.17
CA ASP A 200 18.00 0.81 8.35
C ASP A 200 17.33 -0.50 8.76
N VAL A 201 17.11 -1.37 7.79
CA VAL A 201 16.50 -2.68 8.00
C VAL A 201 17.34 -3.74 7.31
N SER A 202 17.66 -4.80 8.03
CA SER A 202 18.27 -5.99 7.46
C SER A 202 17.69 -7.24 8.11
N GLY A 203 17.70 -8.34 7.38
CA GLY A 203 17.24 -9.62 7.91
C GLY A 203 17.40 -10.73 6.90
N SER A 204 17.42 -11.97 7.41
CA SER A 204 17.47 -13.18 6.62
C SER A 204 16.57 -14.25 7.23
N ARG A 205 16.20 -15.23 6.41
CA ARG A 205 15.47 -16.43 6.85
C ARG A 205 15.80 -17.63 6.00
N ASP A 206 15.85 -18.78 6.64
CA ASP A 206 15.84 -20.07 6.00
C ASP A 206 14.43 -20.65 5.99
N VAL A 207 14.08 -21.34 4.91
CA VAL A 207 12.80 -22.03 4.77
C VAL A 207 13.02 -23.43 4.24
N THR A 208 12.48 -24.43 4.94
CA THR A 208 12.45 -25.82 4.50
C THR A 208 11.00 -26.22 4.22
N SER A 209 10.73 -26.73 3.03
CA SER A 209 9.38 -27.12 2.62
C SER A 209 9.32 -28.56 2.18
N PHE A 210 8.24 -29.26 2.53
CA PHE A 210 7.86 -30.57 2.00
C PHE A 210 6.45 -30.50 1.45
N PHE A 211 6.22 -31.13 0.28
CA PHE A 211 4.91 -31.15 -0.33
C PHE A 211 4.61 -32.48 -1.02
N ALA A 212 3.32 -32.81 -1.05
CA ALA A 212 2.79 -33.98 -1.72
C ALA A 212 1.49 -33.64 -2.42
N GLU A 213 1.25 -34.25 -3.58
CA GLU A 213 0.01 -34.12 -4.34
C GLU A 213 -0.41 -35.47 -4.88
N LEU A 214 -1.72 -35.77 -4.76
CA LEU A 214 -2.36 -36.95 -5.33
C LEU A 214 -3.43 -36.54 -6.34
N GLN A 215 -3.40 -37.11 -7.53
CA GLN A 215 -4.45 -37.03 -8.54
C GLN A 215 -5.16 -38.38 -8.58
N ILE A 216 -6.44 -38.39 -8.26
CA ILE A 216 -7.23 -39.62 -8.04
C ILE A 216 -8.47 -39.61 -8.95
N PRO A 217 -8.56 -40.50 -9.94
CA PRO A 217 -9.79 -40.72 -10.70
C PRO A 217 -10.77 -41.55 -9.83
N VAL A 218 -11.69 -40.85 -9.13
CA VAL A 218 -12.63 -41.47 -8.18
C VAL A 218 -13.69 -42.31 -8.90
N ALA A 219 -14.13 -41.82 -10.08
CA ALA A 219 -15.09 -42.50 -10.96
C ALA A 219 -14.77 -42.11 -12.43
N GLU A 220 -15.34 -42.77 -13.44
CA GLU A 220 -15.10 -42.53 -14.87
C GLU A 220 -15.17 -41.05 -15.30
N LYS A 221 -15.86 -40.22 -14.55
CA LYS A 221 -16.11 -38.81 -14.86
C LYS A 221 -15.85 -37.89 -13.69
N VAL A 222 -15.18 -38.38 -12.65
CA VAL A 222 -14.94 -37.63 -11.42
C VAL A 222 -13.47 -37.75 -11.03
N ASP A 223 -12.78 -36.62 -11.08
CA ASP A 223 -11.41 -36.46 -10.64
C ASP A 223 -11.32 -35.76 -9.31
N MET A 224 -10.40 -36.18 -8.46
CA MET A 224 -10.09 -35.56 -7.19
C MET A 224 -8.58 -35.25 -7.10
N GLN A 225 -8.27 -34.05 -6.66
CA GLN A 225 -6.92 -33.64 -6.31
C GLN A 225 -6.82 -33.41 -4.82
N LEU A 226 -5.81 -34.01 -4.18
CA LEU A 226 -5.43 -33.74 -2.80
C LEU A 226 -3.99 -33.19 -2.80
N ALA A 227 -3.74 -32.11 -2.08
CA ALA A 227 -2.40 -31.59 -1.90
C ALA A 227 -2.16 -31.18 -0.45
N LEU A 228 -0.93 -31.37 0.00
CA LEU A 228 -0.45 -30.97 1.34
C LEU A 228 0.93 -30.34 1.19
N ARG A 229 1.17 -29.22 1.90
CA ARG A 229 2.47 -28.58 2.00
C ARG A 229 2.73 -28.16 3.44
N ASN A 230 3.93 -28.47 3.93
CA ASN A 230 4.45 -27.97 5.19
C ASN A 230 5.67 -27.09 4.89
N GLU A 231 5.76 -25.96 5.54
CA GLU A 231 6.92 -25.05 5.50
C GLU A 231 7.39 -24.75 6.92
N ASP A 232 8.69 -24.79 7.13
CA ASP A 232 9.36 -24.44 8.38
C ASP A 232 10.30 -23.26 8.14
N PHE A 233 10.06 -22.16 8.86
CA PHE A 233 10.78 -20.89 8.74
C PHE A 233 11.66 -20.68 9.97
N SER A 234 12.90 -20.28 9.79
CA SER A 234 13.85 -20.04 10.89
C SER A 234 13.45 -18.90 11.84
N ASP A 235 12.66 -17.94 11.39
CA ASP A 235 12.28 -16.72 12.12
C ASP A 235 10.81 -16.70 12.61
N PHE A 236 9.98 -17.57 12.07
CA PHE A 236 8.53 -17.52 12.30
C PHE A 236 7.98 -18.83 12.91
N GLY A 237 8.54 -19.98 12.53
CA GLY A 237 8.03 -21.31 12.87
C GLY A 237 7.42 -22.02 11.67
N SER A 238 6.55 -23.01 11.89
CA SER A 238 6.04 -23.85 10.81
C SER A 238 4.57 -23.62 10.51
N ALA A 239 4.20 -23.81 9.23
CA ALA A 239 2.82 -23.78 8.77
C ALA A 239 2.53 -24.98 7.85
N THR A 240 1.32 -25.51 7.93
CA THR A 240 0.85 -26.60 7.08
C THR A 240 -0.44 -26.20 6.39
N VAL A 241 -0.50 -26.37 5.08
CA VAL A 241 -1.67 -26.05 4.25
C VAL A 241 -2.04 -27.23 3.37
N GLY A 242 -3.34 -27.29 3.00
CA GLY A 242 -3.86 -28.36 2.19
C GLY A 242 -4.89 -27.89 1.16
N LYS A 243 -5.15 -28.75 0.18
CA LYS A 243 -6.14 -28.54 -0.87
C LYS A 243 -6.89 -29.83 -1.15
N LEU A 244 -8.20 -29.71 -1.31
CA LEU A 244 -9.08 -30.69 -1.91
C LEU A 244 -9.77 -30.03 -3.11
N ALA A 245 -9.68 -30.64 -4.30
CA ALA A 245 -10.45 -30.21 -5.46
C ALA A 245 -11.16 -31.41 -6.09
N LEU A 246 -12.34 -31.15 -6.61
CA LEU A 246 -13.17 -32.13 -7.33
C LEU A 246 -13.58 -31.56 -8.68
N GLY A 247 -13.51 -32.40 -9.70
CA GLY A 247 -14.00 -32.13 -11.02
C GLY A 247 -14.96 -33.23 -11.47
N TRP A 248 -16.06 -32.85 -12.12
CA TRP A 248 -17.09 -33.78 -12.58
C TRP A 248 -17.58 -33.44 -13.98
N ASP A 249 -17.32 -34.35 -14.94
CA ASP A 249 -17.90 -34.31 -16.28
C ASP A 249 -19.34 -34.75 -16.26
N VAL A 250 -20.28 -33.83 -15.96
CA VAL A 250 -21.71 -34.08 -15.87
C VAL A 250 -22.29 -34.52 -17.21
N ALA A 251 -21.88 -33.82 -18.27
CA ALA A 251 -22.28 -34.08 -19.64
C ALA A 251 -21.15 -33.65 -20.61
N PRO A 252 -21.16 -34.07 -21.89
CA PRO A 252 -20.16 -33.66 -22.87
C PRO A 252 -19.98 -32.13 -23.04
N TRP A 253 -20.98 -31.36 -22.63
CA TRP A 253 -21.01 -29.90 -22.74
C TRP A 253 -20.97 -29.20 -21.36
N MET A 254 -20.88 -29.97 -20.25
CA MET A 254 -20.96 -29.41 -18.89
C MET A 254 -19.98 -30.10 -17.93
N TYR A 255 -19.05 -29.31 -17.40
CA TYR A 255 -18.12 -29.71 -16.35
C TYR A 255 -18.36 -28.85 -15.09
N VAL A 256 -18.48 -29.49 -13.94
CA VAL A 256 -18.63 -28.83 -12.64
C VAL A 256 -17.34 -29.02 -11.84
N ARG A 257 -16.89 -27.98 -11.19
CA ARG A 257 -15.69 -28.01 -10.34
C ARG A 257 -15.94 -27.37 -8.99
N GLY A 258 -15.24 -27.88 -7.97
CA GLY A 258 -15.25 -27.27 -6.65
C GLY A 258 -13.91 -27.49 -5.96
N SER A 259 -13.49 -26.53 -5.15
CA SER A 259 -12.27 -26.66 -4.37
C SER A 259 -12.40 -26.01 -3.01
N PHE A 260 -11.71 -26.60 -2.04
CA PHE A 260 -11.39 -26.00 -0.75
C PHE A 260 -9.88 -26.06 -0.55
N SER A 261 -9.29 -24.97 -0.11
CA SER A 261 -7.86 -24.92 0.22
C SER A 261 -7.59 -23.97 1.37
N THR A 262 -6.66 -24.33 2.21
CA THR A 262 -6.05 -23.42 3.18
C THR A 262 -4.79 -22.80 2.57
N ALA A 263 -4.45 -21.59 2.97
CA ALA A 263 -3.19 -20.95 2.63
C ALA A 263 -2.69 -20.12 3.81
N PHE A 264 -1.40 -19.80 3.81
CA PHE A 264 -0.82 -18.90 4.80
C PHE A 264 0.14 -17.91 4.13
N ARG A 265 0.44 -16.83 4.84
CA ARG A 265 1.52 -15.91 4.50
C ARG A 265 2.32 -15.58 5.75
N ALA A 266 3.57 -16.00 5.81
CA ALA A 266 4.47 -15.59 6.88
C ALA A 266 4.63 -14.06 6.89
N PRO A 267 4.84 -13.43 8.06
CA PRO A 267 5.25 -12.04 8.12
C PRO A 267 6.49 -11.82 7.24
N ASN A 268 6.55 -10.73 6.49
CA ASN A 268 7.73 -10.49 5.68
C ASN A 268 8.91 -10.03 6.56
N ILE A 269 10.13 -10.15 6.05
CA ILE A 269 11.36 -9.83 6.79
C ILE A 269 11.33 -8.39 7.30
N ILE A 270 10.75 -7.43 6.54
CA ILE A 270 10.60 -6.03 6.97
C ILE A 270 9.66 -5.93 8.17
N GLN A 271 8.48 -6.56 8.12
CA GLN A 271 7.47 -6.49 9.19
C GLN A 271 8.00 -7.01 10.53
N VAL A 272 8.96 -7.94 10.48
CA VAL A 272 9.58 -8.51 11.69
C VAL A 272 10.75 -7.67 12.18
N ASN A 273 11.59 -7.16 11.27
CA ASN A 273 12.89 -6.56 11.58
C ASN A 273 12.93 -5.04 11.46
N GLU A 274 11.87 -4.39 10.97
CA GLU A 274 11.85 -2.94 10.77
C GLU A 274 12.13 -2.21 12.08
N LYS A 275 13.16 -1.37 12.10
CA LYS A 275 13.41 -0.42 13.18
C LYS A 275 12.34 0.67 13.15
N THR A 276 12.34 1.55 14.13
CA THR A 276 11.34 2.62 14.20
C THR A 276 11.28 3.44 12.92
N VAL A 277 10.10 3.46 12.32
CA VAL A 277 9.78 4.26 11.15
C VAL A 277 8.82 5.37 11.57
N VAL A 278 9.21 6.61 11.31
CA VAL A 278 8.32 7.76 11.53
C VAL A 278 7.65 8.15 10.22
N ARG A 279 6.36 8.46 10.28
CA ARG A 279 5.59 9.00 9.15
C ARG A 279 4.74 10.16 9.62
N SER A 280 4.90 11.30 8.99
CA SER A 280 4.13 12.51 9.26
C SER A 280 2.93 12.64 8.33
N GLY A 281 1.90 13.31 8.77
CA GLY A 281 0.74 13.66 7.93
C GLY A 281 -0.29 14.46 8.69
N THR A 282 -0.93 15.39 7.97
CA THR A 282 -1.99 16.24 8.54
C THR A 282 -3.22 15.40 8.85
N ARG A 283 -3.63 15.38 10.12
CA ARG A 283 -4.75 14.60 10.63
C ARG A 283 -5.52 15.40 11.69
N TYR A 284 -6.77 14.98 11.96
CA TYR A 284 -7.54 15.52 13.06
C TYR A 284 -7.10 14.92 14.39
N ASP A 285 -6.83 15.78 15.36
CA ASP A 285 -6.85 15.43 16.76
C ASP A 285 -8.31 15.45 17.22
N ARG A 286 -8.91 14.28 17.37
CA ARG A 286 -10.34 14.16 17.66
C ARG A 286 -10.71 14.67 19.06
N ALA A 287 -9.80 14.55 20.02
CA ALA A 287 -10.03 15.09 21.37
C ALA A 287 -10.03 16.63 21.35
N ALA A 288 -9.03 17.24 20.71
CA ALA A 288 -8.96 18.69 20.53
C ALA A 288 -10.17 19.23 19.74
N PHE A 289 -10.54 18.54 18.65
CA PHE A 289 -11.72 18.89 17.85
C PHE A 289 -12.99 18.92 18.70
N GLN A 290 -13.19 17.91 19.57
CA GLN A 290 -14.38 17.84 20.43
C GLN A 290 -14.37 18.91 21.52
N VAL A 291 -13.23 19.24 22.13
CA VAL A 291 -13.07 20.34 23.08
C VAL A 291 -13.42 21.67 22.42
N ASN A 292 -12.86 21.91 21.24
CA ASN A 292 -13.14 23.12 20.46
C ASN A 292 -14.61 23.22 20.08
N ALA A 293 -15.25 22.12 19.68
CA ALA A 293 -16.67 22.09 19.31
C ALA A 293 -17.60 22.50 20.46
N VAL A 294 -17.25 22.23 21.72
CA VAL A 294 -18.01 22.64 22.90
C VAL A 294 -17.86 24.14 23.17
N GLN A 295 -16.73 24.73 22.80
CA GLN A 295 -16.42 26.15 23.10
C GLN A 295 -16.93 27.12 22.04
N SER A 296 -17.17 26.65 20.81
CA SER A 296 -17.43 27.55 19.69
C SER A 296 -18.91 27.90 19.53
N VAL A 297 -19.16 29.19 19.51
CA VAL A 297 -20.43 29.79 19.08
C VAL A 297 -20.43 30.05 17.58
N ASP A 298 -19.25 30.10 16.96
CA ASP A 298 -19.03 30.34 15.52
C ASP A 298 -18.05 29.29 14.98
N ASN A 299 -18.46 28.44 14.07
CA ASN A 299 -17.79 27.41 13.27
C ASN A 299 -16.31 27.60 12.82
N VAL A 300 -15.45 28.24 13.57
CA VAL A 300 -14.06 28.59 13.22
C VAL A 300 -13.04 27.51 13.60
N ILE A 301 -13.44 26.27 13.86
CA ILE A 301 -12.74 25.33 14.73
C ILE A 301 -11.87 24.32 13.98
N ASP A 302 -11.88 24.35 12.66
CA ASP A 302 -11.29 23.26 11.88
C ASP A 302 -9.76 23.34 11.74
N SER A 303 -9.15 24.53 11.96
CA SER A 303 -7.71 24.73 11.76
C SER A 303 -6.85 24.24 12.93
N ASP A 304 -7.30 24.46 14.17
CA ASP A 304 -6.46 24.23 15.35
C ASP A 304 -6.47 22.78 15.84
N SER A 305 -7.44 21.98 15.41
CA SER A 305 -7.52 20.54 15.68
C SER A 305 -6.98 19.66 14.55
N ARG A 306 -6.51 20.27 13.45
CA ARG A 306 -5.98 19.58 12.27
C ARG A 306 -4.56 20.02 11.97
N TYR A 307 -3.61 19.25 12.40
CA TYR A 307 -2.19 19.55 12.27
C TYR A 307 -1.39 18.30 11.87
N THR A 308 -0.07 18.46 11.71
CA THR A 308 0.82 17.35 11.36
C THR A 308 1.02 16.46 12.59
N ILE A 309 0.45 15.26 12.55
CA ILE A 309 0.62 14.22 13.57
C ILE A 309 1.61 13.18 13.07
N GLN A 310 2.57 12.84 13.92
CA GLN A 310 3.56 11.81 13.63
C GLN A 310 3.06 10.43 14.06
N ARG A 311 3.33 9.42 13.25
CA ARG A 311 3.14 8.01 13.57
C ARG A 311 4.50 7.36 13.69
N MET A 312 4.73 6.66 14.77
CA MET A 312 5.86 5.74 14.94
C MET A 312 5.37 4.31 14.76
N ALA A 313 6.08 3.51 14.00
CA ALA A 313 5.85 2.08 13.87
C ALA A 313 7.18 1.34 13.95
N THR A 314 7.18 0.19 14.61
CA THR A 314 8.31 -0.74 14.68
C THR A 314 7.89 -2.10 14.18
N GLY A 315 8.85 -2.88 13.71
CA GLY A 315 8.63 -4.28 13.39
C GLY A 315 8.25 -5.05 14.65
N ALA A 316 7.45 -6.07 14.50
CA ALA A 316 6.97 -6.89 15.60
C ALA A 316 7.39 -8.36 15.40
N ALA A 317 8.33 -8.82 16.22
CA ALA A 317 8.84 -10.21 16.18
C ALA A 317 7.82 -11.28 16.63
N GLY A 318 6.66 -10.88 17.16
CA GLY A 318 5.61 -11.77 17.64
C GLY A 318 4.38 -11.87 16.74
N LEU A 319 4.49 -11.45 15.46
CA LEU A 319 3.40 -11.55 14.51
C LEU A 319 3.15 -13.01 14.13
N ASP A 320 1.88 -13.42 14.19
CA ASP A 320 1.42 -14.68 13.60
C ASP A 320 1.40 -14.59 12.07
N ALA A 321 1.48 -15.74 11.39
CA ALA A 321 1.17 -15.80 9.97
C ALA A 321 -0.28 -15.39 9.69
N GLU A 322 -0.49 -14.74 8.55
CA GLU A 322 -1.83 -14.64 8.00
C GLU A 322 -2.27 -16.02 7.51
N GLU A 323 -3.48 -16.41 7.82
CA GLU A 323 -4.08 -17.67 7.38
C GLU A 323 -5.27 -17.37 6.46
N SER A 324 -5.57 -18.26 5.52
CA SER A 324 -6.79 -18.13 4.73
C SER A 324 -7.41 -19.47 4.38
N ASP A 325 -8.76 -19.48 4.39
CA ASP A 325 -9.60 -20.51 3.84
C ASP A 325 -10.20 -20.02 2.51
N ASN A 326 -10.03 -20.83 1.47
CA ASN A 326 -10.47 -20.48 0.13
C ASN A 326 -11.41 -21.57 -0.37
N THR A 327 -12.62 -21.17 -0.76
CA THR A 327 -13.64 -22.07 -1.34
C THR A 327 -14.01 -21.56 -2.72
N SER A 328 -14.15 -22.46 -3.68
CA SER A 328 -14.72 -22.11 -4.98
C SER A 328 -15.63 -23.22 -5.52
N ILE A 329 -16.70 -22.83 -6.21
CA ILE A 329 -17.57 -23.71 -6.97
C ILE A 329 -17.81 -23.07 -8.33
N GLY A 330 -17.66 -23.84 -9.39
CA GLY A 330 -17.81 -23.33 -10.73
C GLY A 330 -18.37 -24.32 -11.73
N VAL A 331 -18.83 -23.79 -12.85
CA VAL A 331 -19.31 -24.55 -13.99
C VAL A 331 -18.63 -24.07 -15.26
N VAL A 332 -18.24 -25.02 -16.08
CA VAL A 332 -17.72 -24.80 -17.44
C VAL A 332 -18.74 -25.39 -18.42
N LEU A 333 -19.23 -24.58 -19.34
CA LEU A 333 -20.21 -24.95 -20.33
C LEU A 333 -19.62 -24.80 -21.75
N THR A 334 -19.72 -25.85 -22.55
CA THR A 334 -19.37 -25.87 -23.97
C THR A 334 -20.58 -26.29 -24.81
N PRO A 335 -21.64 -25.43 -24.86
CA PRO A 335 -22.89 -25.80 -25.53
C PRO A 335 -22.74 -26.04 -27.03
N THR A 336 -21.69 -25.48 -27.62
CA THR A 336 -21.27 -25.69 -29.00
C THR A 336 -19.74 -25.71 -29.07
N ASP A 337 -19.16 -26.27 -30.14
CA ASP A 337 -17.70 -26.39 -30.31
C ASP A 337 -16.95 -25.05 -30.30
N ASN A 338 -17.65 -23.96 -30.52
CA ASN A 338 -17.10 -22.62 -30.64
C ASN A 338 -17.47 -21.69 -29.48
N LEU A 339 -18.21 -22.15 -28.48
CA LEU A 339 -18.62 -21.35 -27.32
C LEU A 339 -18.22 -22.03 -26.00
N LEU A 340 -17.41 -21.34 -25.21
CA LEU A 340 -17.06 -21.70 -23.84
C LEU A 340 -17.58 -20.62 -22.89
N VAL A 341 -18.30 -21.01 -21.86
CA VAL A 341 -18.76 -20.14 -20.77
C VAL A 341 -18.28 -20.72 -19.44
N THR A 342 -17.68 -19.89 -18.60
CA THR A 342 -17.31 -20.25 -17.23
C THR A 342 -18.00 -19.33 -16.24
N VAL A 343 -18.48 -19.90 -15.16
CA VAL A 343 -19.00 -19.15 -14.00
C VAL A 343 -18.44 -19.80 -12.75
N ASP A 344 -17.68 -19.04 -11.98
CA ASP A 344 -17.06 -19.50 -10.73
C ASP A 344 -17.42 -18.53 -9.60
N THR A 345 -18.06 -19.03 -8.56
CA THR A 345 -18.29 -18.29 -7.32
C THR A 345 -17.26 -18.73 -6.28
N TRP A 346 -16.68 -17.77 -5.59
CA TRP A 346 -15.60 -18.03 -4.65
C TRP A 346 -15.70 -17.17 -3.39
N THR A 347 -15.16 -17.70 -2.30
CA THR A 347 -15.01 -17.03 -1.01
C THR A 347 -13.57 -17.19 -0.53
N ILE A 348 -12.98 -16.11 -0.07
CA ILE A 348 -11.67 -16.06 0.58
C ILE A 348 -11.87 -15.45 1.96
N GLU A 349 -11.63 -16.24 3.00
CA GLU A 349 -11.61 -15.80 4.38
C GLU A 349 -10.15 -15.74 4.85
N LYS A 350 -9.66 -14.53 5.16
CA LYS A 350 -8.29 -14.31 5.67
C LYS A 350 -8.35 -13.91 7.13
N ASP A 351 -7.71 -14.67 7.98
CA ASP A 351 -7.56 -14.35 9.40
C ASP A 351 -6.15 -13.86 9.72
N LYS A 352 -5.98 -13.19 10.85
CA LYS A 352 -4.69 -12.67 11.34
C LYS A 352 -3.98 -11.78 10.31
N THR A 353 -4.72 -11.06 9.45
CA THR A 353 -4.10 -10.15 8.48
C THR A 353 -3.19 -9.15 9.16
N ILE A 354 -1.93 -9.03 8.69
CA ILE A 354 -0.96 -8.11 9.29
C ILE A 354 -1.25 -6.70 8.80
N GLY A 355 -1.48 -5.80 9.74
CA GLY A 355 -1.83 -4.41 9.44
C GLY A 355 -1.56 -3.47 10.60
N LEU A 356 -2.05 -2.25 10.47
CA LEU A 356 -1.89 -1.17 11.45
C LEU A 356 -3.27 -0.72 11.92
N PHE A 357 -3.41 -0.41 13.22
CA PHE A 357 -4.67 0.10 13.78
C PHE A 357 -5.15 1.40 13.11
N GLY A 358 -4.22 2.23 12.69
CA GLY A 358 -4.50 3.50 12.04
C GLY A 358 -4.55 4.69 13.00
N ARG A 359 -3.86 5.77 12.62
CA ARG A 359 -3.77 6.99 13.44
C ARG A 359 -5.13 7.61 13.74
N GLU A 360 -6.02 7.61 12.77
CA GLU A 360 -7.36 8.19 12.89
C GLU A 360 -8.20 7.47 13.95
N ASN A 361 -8.17 6.15 13.95
CA ASN A 361 -8.90 5.34 14.94
C ASN A 361 -8.31 5.54 16.34
N GLN A 362 -6.98 5.69 16.43
CA GLN A 362 -6.29 5.93 17.70
C GLN A 362 -6.68 7.28 18.32
N THR A 363 -6.80 8.34 17.50
CA THR A 363 -7.25 9.64 18.01
C THR A 363 -8.72 9.61 18.48
N VAL A 364 -9.56 8.79 17.84
CA VAL A 364 -10.94 8.55 18.30
C VAL A 364 -10.95 7.82 19.64
N ASN A 365 -10.12 6.80 19.81
CA ASN A 365 -10.01 6.07 21.07
C ASN A 365 -9.53 6.98 22.21
N ASP A 366 -8.48 7.78 21.98
CA ASP A 366 -7.99 8.77 22.97
C ASP A 366 -9.09 9.78 23.36
N MET A 367 -9.84 10.29 22.38
CA MET A 367 -10.99 11.17 22.63
C MET A 367 -12.00 10.51 23.58
N LEU A 368 -12.42 9.28 23.29
CA LEU A 368 -13.40 8.57 24.10
C LEU A 368 -12.91 8.34 25.53
N LEU A 369 -11.66 7.94 25.70
CA LEU A 369 -11.06 7.75 27.03
C LEU A 369 -11.02 9.05 27.83
N ARG A 370 -10.66 10.18 27.20
CA ARG A 370 -10.61 11.50 27.85
C ARG A 370 -11.99 12.00 28.28
N PHE A 371 -12.97 11.88 27.40
CA PHE A 371 -14.33 12.30 27.72
C PHE A 371 -15.01 11.36 28.74
N ALA A 372 -14.71 10.07 28.72
CA ALA A 372 -15.18 9.12 29.74
C ALA A 372 -14.54 9.38 31.12
N ASN A 373 -13.27 9.78 31.18
CA ASN A 373 -12.58 10.16 32.41
C ASN A 373 -13.12 11.49 33.00
N GLY A 374 -13.51 12.42 32.13
CA GLY A 374 -13.90 13.76 32.51
C GLY A 374 -12.76 14.52 33.20
N THR A 375 -13.02 15.07 34.37
CA THR A 375 -12.04 15.81 35.19
C THR A 375 -11.46 14.98 36.34
N ASN A 376 -11.55 13.64 36.27
CA ASN A 376 -11.04 12.78 37.33
C ASN A 376 -9.52 12.57 37.20
N ASN A 377 -8.80 12.72 38.33
CA ASN A 377 -7.36 12.40 38.44
C ASN A 377 -6.47 13.03 37.35
N CYS A 378 -6.70 14.29 36.99
CA CYS A 378 -6.02 14.95 35.86
C CYS A 378 -4.49 14.90 35.95
N ASP A 379 -3.92 14.91 37.15
CA ASP A 379 -2.46 14.85 37.36
C ASP A 379 -1.84 13.51 36.94
N SER A 380 -2.64 12.45 36.78
CA SER A 380 -2.17 11.10 36.43
C SER A 380 -2.84 10.50 35.21
N PHE A 381 -3.85 11.16 34.66
CA PHE A 381 -4.59 10.63 33.50
C PHE A 381 -3.94 11.02 32.17
N ALA A 382 -3.38 10.04 31.47
CA ALA A 382 -2.66 10.26 30.21
C ALA A 382 -3.51 10.06 28.94
N GLY A 383 -4.76 9.54 29.04
CA GLY A 383 -5.56 9.14 27.87
C GLY A 383 -5.14 7.79 27.32
N ASP A 384 -5.18 7.65 26.00
CA ASP A 384 -4.70 6.44 25.32
C ASP A 384 -3.17 6.32 25.44
N PRO A 385 -2.61 5.22 25.97
CA PRO A 385 -1.17 5.07 26.16
C PRO A 385 -0.37 5.07 24.86
N LEU A 386 -1.00 4.82 23.73
CA LEU A 386 -0.38 4.87 22.40
C LEU A 386 -0.41 6.28 21.78
N VAL A 387 -1.12 7.24 22.38
CA VAL A 387 -1.18 8.63 21.94
C VAL A 387 -0.36 9.49 22.89
N VAL A 388 0.87 9.75 22.53
CA VAL A 388 1.79 10.56 23.34
C VAL A 388 1.58 12.03 23.01
N ARG A 389 1.34 12.84 24.06
CA ARG A 389 1.04 14.27 23.94
C ARG A 389 2.11 15.12 24.60
N GLU A 390 2.20 16.36 24.14
CA GLU A 390 2.93 17.43 24.85
C GLU A 390 2.20 17.82 26.13
N ALA A 391 2.86 18.59 26.98
CA ALA A 391 2.21 19.18 28.15
C ALA A 391 1.13 20.18 27.70
N PRO A 392 0.01 20.30 28.43
CA PRO A 392 -1.02 21.29 28.12
C PRO A 392 -0.48 22.72 28.24
N ASP A 393 -0.93 23.63 27.37
CA ASP A 393 -0.65 25.05 27.49
C ASP A 393 -1.48 25.65 28.63
N GLU A 394 -0.85 26.50 29.45
CA GLU A 394 -1.53 27.17 30.56
C GLU A 394 -2.69 28.09 30.12
N GLY A 395 -2.62 28.60 28.85
CA GLY A 395 -3.66 29.46 28.29
C GLY A 395 -4.99 28.76 28.04
N ASP A 396 -4.98 27.44 27.84
CA ASP A 396 -6.15 26.67 27.39
C ASP A 396 -6.99 26.07 28.51
N ALA A 397 -6.58 26.24 29.77
CA ALA A 397 -7.23 25.61 30.95
C ALA A 397 -8.74 25.89 31.05
N ALA A 398 -9.19 27.09 30.67
CA ALA A 398 -10.61 27.46 30.72
C ALA A 398 -11.45 26.67 29.68
N GLY A 399 -10.87 26.37 28.55
CA GLY A 399 -11.49 25.60 27.50
C GLY A 399 -11.70 24.14 27.87
N PHE A 400 -10.71 23.51 28.45
CA PHE A 400 -10.80 22.15 28.96
C PHE A 400 -11.83 22.03 30.10
N ALA A 401 -11.86 23.01 31.00
CA ALA A 401 -12.84 23.05 32.05
C ALA A 401 -14.27 23.18 31.52
N ALA A 402 -14.50 24.00 30.51
CA ALA A 402 -15.80 24.14 29.84
C ALA A 402 -16.23 22.85 29.12
N ALA A 403 -15.29 22.12 28.55
CA ALA A 403 -15.54 20.81 27.91
C ALA A 403 -15.68 19.67 28.93
N GLY A 404 -15.37 19.92 30.22
CA GLY A 404 -15.47 18.93 31.29
C GLY A 404 -14.44 17.80 31.19
N VAL A 405 -13.25 18.09 30.67
CA VAL A 405 -12.15 17.11 30.52
C VAL A 405 -10.86 17.64 31.14
N CYS A 406 -9.95 16.73 31.48
CA CYS A 406 -8.60 17.07 31.90
C CYS A 406 -7.82 17.77 30.77
N PRO A 407 -7.00 18.80 31.11
CA PRO A 407 -6.13 19.45 30.11
C PRO A 407 -5.14 18.48 29.44
N PHE A 408 -4.86 18.72 28.18
CA PHE A 408 -3.86 17.99 27.38
C PHE A 408 -3.27 18.90 26.29
N GLY A 409 -2.03 18.63 25.89
CA GLY A 409 -1.38 19.32 24.78
C GLY A 409 -1.54 18.60 23.45
N ASP A 410 -0.88 19.10 22.41
CA ASP A 410 -0.87 18.53 21.08
C ASP A 410 -0.30 17.11 21.07
N ILE A 411 -0.72 16.32 20.07
CA ILE A 411 -0.19 14.98 19.87
C ILE A 411 1.23 15.08 19.33
N LYS A 412 2.20 14.63 20.13
CA LYS A 412 3.60 14.53 19.74
C LYS A 412 3.83 13.41 18.74
N TYR A 413 3.30 12.21 19.05
CA TYR A 413 3.26 11.08 18.13
C TYR A 413 2.24 10.03 18.57
N ILE A 414 1.90 9.15 17.64
CA ILE A 414 1.06 7.98 17.88
C ILE A 414 1.90 6.73 17.62
N GLN A 415 2.04 5.86 18.62
CA GLN A 415 2.61 4.52 18.45
C GLN A 415 1.59 3.63 17.75
N ASN A 416 1.96 3.06 16.62
CA ASN A 416 1.05 2.30 15.77
C ASN A 416 1.84 1.19 15.06
N ASP A 417 2.16 0.15 15.81
CA ASP A 417 2.97 -0.98 15.36
C ASP A 417 2.14 -1.97 14.54
N TYR A 418 2.81 -2.87 13.84
CA TYR A 418 2.16 -3.97 13.14
C TYR A 418 1.47 -4.90 14.14
N THR A 419 0.28 -5.36 13.78
CA THR A 419 -0.50 -6.31 14.57
C THR A 419 -1.29 -7.24 13.65
N ASN A 420 -1.65 -8.41 14.16
CA ASN A 420 -2.59 -9.30 13.49
C ASN A 420 -4.02 -8.78 13.70
N MET A 421 -4.69 -8.47 12.61
CA MET A 421 -6.09 -8.02 12.59
C MET A 421 -7.03 -9.21 12.43
N ALA A 422 -8.32 -9.01 12.72
CA ALA A 422 -9.34 -10.04 12.58
C ALA A 422 -9.63 -10.40 11.12
N LEU A 423 -10.56 -11.34 10.97
CA LEU A 423 -11.02 -11.92 9.72
C LEU A 423 -11.40 -10.88 8.67
N ARG A 424 -10.83 -11.04 7.48
CA ARG A 424 -11.27 -10.37 6.24
C ARG A 424 -11.96 -11.37 5.36
N THR A 425 -13.18 -11.07 4.94
CA THR A 425 -13.94 -11.90 4.00
C THR A 425 -14.06 -11.19 2.66
N VAL A 426 -13.71 -11.89 1.59
CA VAL A 426 -13.92 -11.44 0.21
C VAL A 426 -14.70 -12.52 -0.53
N GLU A 427 -15.83 -12.13 -1.14
CA GLU A 427 -16.68 -13.03 -1.93
C GLU A 427 -16.90 -12.43 -3.30
N GLY A 428 -16.98 -13.28 -4.31
CA GLY A 428 -17.23 -12.80 -5.66
C GLY A 428 -17.54 -13.90 -6.66
N THR A 429 -17.91 -13.44 -7.85
CA THR A 429 -18.24 -14.30 -8.98
C THR A 429 -17.43 -13.86 -10.20
N ASP A 430 -16.74 -14.81 -10.82
CA ASP A 430 -16.06 -14.63 -12.09
C ASP A 430 -16.87 -15.24 -13.23
N VAL A 431 -17.04 -14.47 -14.30
CA VAL A 431 -17.72 -14.92 -15.54
C VAL A 431 -16.77 -14.79 -16.71
N GLY A 432 -16.52 -15.89 -17.40
CA GLY A 432 -15.76 -15.94 -18.65
C GLY A 432 -16.65 -16.37 -19.83
N VAL A 433 -16.54 -15.68 -20.95
CA VAL A 433 -17.18 -16.07 -22.21
C VAL A 433 -16.15 -16.03 -23.33
N TYR A 434 -15.97 -17.15 -24.01
CA TYR A 434 -15.03 -17.31 -25.11
C TYR A 434 -15.79 -17.84 -26.31
N TYR A 435 -15.80 -17.07 -27.38
CA TYR A 435 -16.48 -17.43 -28.61
C TYR A 435 -15.54 -17.27 -29.78
N SER A 436 -15.41 -18.30 -30.61
CA SER A 436 -14.61 -18.28 -31.82
C SER A 436 -15.47 -18.70 -33.03
N LEU A 437 -15.46 -17.91 -34.07
CA LEU A 437 -16.20 -18.16 -35.29
C LEU A 437 -15.25 -18.14 -36.51
N GLU A 438 -15.16 -19.25 -37.22
CA GLU A 438 -14.51 -19.30 -38.50
C GLU A 438 -15.55 -19.18 -39.64
N THR A 439 -15.26 -18.33 -40.60
CA THR A 439 -16.14 -18.15 -41.77
C THR A 439 -15.62 -18.92 -42.97
N ASP A 440 -16.52 -19.33 -43.89
CA ASP A 440 -16.18 -20.00 -45.14
C ASP A 440 -15.22 -19.20 -46.05
N LYS A 441 -15.03 -17.91 -45.78
CA LYS A 441 -14.13 -17.00 -46.50
C LYS A 441 -12.75 -16.85 -45.84
N GLY A 442 -12.41 -17.73 -44.90
CA GLY A 442 -11.11 -17.76 -44.21
C GLY A 442 -10.86 -16.56 -43.26
N SER A 443 -11.92 -15.99 -42.71
CA SER A 443 -11.83 -15.03 -41.59
C SER A 443 -12.20 -15.74 -40.29
N SER A 444 -11.49 -15.46 -39.21
CA SER A 444 -11.91 -15.84 -37.86
C SER A 444 -12.24 -14.60 -36.99
N PHE A 445 -13.19 -14.78 -36.13
CA PHE A 445 -13.59 -13.81 -35.12
C PHE A 445 -13.50 -14.46 -33.75
N ASP A 446 -12.73 -13.83 -32.83
CA ASP A 446 -12.61 -14.28 -31.45
C ASP A 446 -13.16 -13.20 -30.52
N VAL A 447 -14.10 -13.58 -29.67
CA VAL A 447 -14.62 -12.74 -28.60
C VAL A 447 -14.22 -13.36 -27.26
N ARG A 448 -13.60 -12.58 -26.40
CA ARG A 448 -13.25 -12.97 -25.03
C ARG A 448 -13.77 -11.93 -24.06
N TYR A 449 -14.63 -12.35 -23.19
CA TYR A 449 -15.12 -11.54 -22.09
C TYR A 449 -14.70 -12.17 -20.76
N ASN A 450 -14.21 -11.36 -19.83
CA ASN A 450 -14.00 -11.73 -18.43
C ASN A 450 -14.57 -10.62 -17.56
N GLY A 451 -15.43 -10.98 -16.64
CA GLY A 451 -16.03 -10.10 -15.64
C GLY A 451 -15.79 -10.67 -14.26
N THR A 452 -15.37 -9.84 -13.32
CA THR A 452 -15.31 -10.13 -11.90
C THR A 452 -16.32 -9.23 -11.20
N PHE A 453 -17.19 -9.82 -10.40
CA PHE A 453 -18.18 -9.17 -9.56
C PHE A 453 -17.85 -9.50 -8.11
N LEU A 454 -17.57 -8.49 -7.29
CA LEU A 454 -17.39 -8.67 -5.86
C LEU A 454 -18.75 -8.48 -5.17
N ASP A 455 -19.14 -9.48 -4.39
CA ASP A 455 -20.39 -9.49 -3.62
C ASP A 455 -20.14 -9.01 -2.18
N LYS A 456 -18.89 -9.18 -1.69
CA LYS A 456 -18.50 -8.81 -0.33
C LYS A 456 -17.02 -8.46 -0.26
N PHE A 457 -16.71 -7.42 0.51
CA PHE A 457 -15.35 -7.10 0.94
C PHE A 457 -15.43 -6.50 2.35
N GLU A 458 -15.30 -7.34 3.35
CA GLU A 458 -15.51 -6.97 4.76
C GLU A 458 -14.26 -7.23 5.59
N GLN A 459 -13.88 -6.29 6.44
CA GLN A 459 -12.89 -6.46 7.48
C GLN A 459 -13.59 -6.44 8.84
N LYS A 460 -13.58 -7.56 9.56
CA LYS A 460 -14.13 -7.59 10.92
C LYS A 460 -13.25 -6.79 11.87
N ALA A 461 -13.90 -6.14 12.81
CA ALA A 461 -13.23 -5.50 13.92
C ALA A 461 -12.90 -6.52 15.02
N SER A 462 -11.72 -6.39 15.66
CA SER A 462 -11.32 -7.19 16.83
C SER A 462 -10.65 -6.31 17.88
N GLY A 463 -10.58 -6.75 19.13
CA GLY A 463 -9.93 -5.99 20.21
C GLY A 463 -10.49 -4.57 20.33
N ASP A 464 -9.60 -3.58 20.33
CA ASP A 464 -9.95 -2.15 20.46
C ASP A 464 -10.85 -1.66 19.31
N PHE A 465 -10.72 -2.25 18.13
CA PHE A 465 -11.59 -1.93 17.00
C PHE A 465 -13.03 -2.39 17.21
N ALA A 466 -13.22 -3.58 17.76
CA ALA A 466 -14.57 -4.05 18.09
C ALA A 466 -15.22 -3.14 19.13
N ALA A 467 -14.44 -2.63 20.10
CA ALA A 467 -14.90 -1.67 21.07
C ALA A 467 -15.29 -0.33 20.42
N LEU A 468 -14.47 0.18 19.49
CA LEU A 468 -14.80 1.40 18.74
C LEU A 468 -16.02 1.22 17.84
N GLN A 469 -16.14 0.08 17.15
CA GLN A 469 -17.30 -0.20 16.31
C GLN A 469 -18.58 -0.30 17.13
N ALA A 470 -18.56 -0.98 18.29
CA ALA A 470 -19.70 -1.06 19.18
C ALA A 470 -20.15 0.34 19.68
N LYS A 471 -19.21 1.23 19.97
CA LYS A 471 -19.48 2.62 20.33
C LYS A 471 -20.03 3.45 19.16
N LYS A 472 -19.59 3.17 17.96
CA LYS A 472 -20.16 3.76 16.75
C LYS A 472 -21.61 3.32 16.54
N ASP A 473 -21.87 2.02 16.65
CA ASP A 473 -23.20 1.43 16.49
C ASP A 473 -24.19 1.89 17.58
N SER A 474 -23.70 2.15 18.79
CA SER A 474 -24.52 2.71 19.89
C SER A 474 -24.77 4.21 19.78
N GLY A 475 -24.12 4.90 18.85
CA GLY A 475 -24.19 6.36 18.69
C GLY A 475 -23.32 7.15 19.65
N GLU A 476 -22.47 6.50 20.45
CA GLU A 476 -21.48 7.18 21.32
C GLU A 476 -20.41 7.89 20.49
N ILE A 477 -20.04 7.32 19.34
CA ILE A 477 -19.22 8.00 18.32
C ILE A 477 -20.19 8.59 17.28
N PRO A 478 -20.16 9.92 17.05
CA PRO A 478 -20.99 10.57 16.05
C PRO A 478 -20.82 9.96 14.64
N GLU A 479 -21.90 9.93 13.87
CA GLU A 479 -21.89 9.44 12.47
C GLU A 479 -20.82 10.13 11.62
N SER A 480 -20.60 11.42 11.85
CA SER A 480 -19.63 12.27 11.15
C SER A 480 -18.16 11.90 11.41
N ILE A 481 -17.87 11.09 12.43
CA ILE A 481 -16.50 10.61 12.72
C ILE A 481 -16.31 9.25 12.07
N PRO A 482 -15.58 9.12 10.95
CA PRO A 482 -15.36 7.85 10.29
C PRO A 482 -14.37 6.98 11.09
N LEU A 483 -14.70 5.71 11.22
CA LEU A 483 -13.72 4.66 11.54
C LEU A 483 -13.21 4.09 10.23
N LYS A 484 -11.89 3.92 10.11
CA LYS A 484 -11.26 3.51 8.85
C LYS A 484 -10.72 2.09 8.92
N GLY A 485 -10.82 1.38 7.77
CA GLY A 485 -10.24 0.06 7.59
C GLY A 485 -11.06 -1.11 8.14
N PHE A 486 -12.33 -0.89 8.53
CA PHE A 486 -13.22 -1.91 9.10
C PHE A 486 -14.63 -1.80 8.53
N GLY A 487 -15.43 -2.86 8.79
CA GLY A 487 -16.78 -3.00 8.32
C GLY A 487 -16.81 -3.36 6.84
N ASP A 488 -17.86 -2.95 6.18
CA ASP A 488 -18.03 -3.14 4.75
C ASP A 488 -17.16 -2.14 3.97
N LEU A 489 -16.18 -2.66 3.23
CA LEU A 489 -15.22 -1.91 2.41
C LEU A 489 -15.55 -2.02 0.91
N LEU A 490 -16.59 -2.77 0.53
CA LEU A 490 -17.00 -2.91 -0.85
C LEU A 490 -17.41 -1.56 -1.44
N GLY A 491 -16.91 -1.24 -2.62
CA GLY A 491 -17.18 0.03 -3.28
C GLY A 491 -16.55 1.25 -2.60
N LYS A 492 -15.49 1.07 -1.77
CA LYS A 492 -14.82 2.16 -1.04
C LYS A 492 -13.31 2.16 -1.28
N ASP A 493 -12.71 3.37 -1.30
CA ASP A 493 -11.26 3.63 -1.30
C ASP A 493 -10.46 2.75 -2.31
N GLY A 494 -11.00 2.61 -3.54
CA GLY A 494 -10.36 1.86 -4.62
C GLY A 494 -10.72 0.36 -4.70
N VAL A 495 -11.59 -0.13 -3.83
CA VAL A 495 -12.19 -1.47 -3.95
C VAL A 495 -13.39 -1.37 -4.89
N TYR A 496 -13.23 -1.90 -6.11
CA TYR A 496 -14.31 -1.90 -7.11
C TYR A 496 -15.22 -3.10 -6.88
N ASP A 497 -16.53 -2.89 -7.02
CA ASP A 497 -17.53 -3.96 -7.02
C ASP A 497 -17.52 -4.78 -8.32
N GLU A 498 -17.08 -4.17 -9.44
CA GLU A 498 -17.01 -4.84 -10.74
C GLU A 498 -15.76 -4.47 -11.54
N LYS A 499 -15.23 -5.44 -12.30
CA LYS A 499 -14.18 -5.24 -13.30
C LYS A 499 -14.48 -6.07 -14.53
N HIS A 500 -14.33 -5.47 -15.71
CA HIS A 500 -14.61 -6.15 -16.98
C HIS A 500 -13.47 -5.98 -17.97
N SER A 501 -13.25 -7.03 -18.74
CA SER A 501 -12.37 -7.02 -19.91
C SER A 501 -13.10 -7.69 -21.07
N ILE A 502 -13.21 -7.01 -22.18
CA ILE A 502 -13.73 -7.58 -23.43
C ILE A 502 -12.71 -7.40 -24.52
N ARG A 503 -12.42 -8.47 -25.27
CA ARG A 503 -11.58 -8.41 -26.46
C ARG A 503 -12.33 -9.01 -27.62
N VAL A 504 -12.38 -8.25 -28.72
CA VAL A 504 -12.87 -8.72 -30.01
C VAL A 504 -11.70 -8.69 -30.98
N SER A 505 -11.40 -9.83 -31.58
CA SER A 505 -10.33 -9.99 -32.56
C SER A 505 -10.90 -10.48 -33.88
N TRP A 506 -10.35 -9.99 -34.99
CA TRP A 506 -10.59 -10.43 -36.32
C TRP A 506 -9.27 -10.81 -36.98
N ASP A 507 -9.22 -11.99 -37.56
CA ASP A 507 -8.08 -12.52 -38.28
C ASP A 507 -8.47 -12.86 -39.70
N LYS A 508 -7.68 -12.47 -40.68
CA LYS A 508 -7.84 -12.85 -42.09
C LYS A 508 -6.51 -12.88 -42.81
N GLY A 509 -6.05 -14.08 -43.15
CA GLY A 509 -4.74 -14.25 -43.78
C GLY A 509 -3.63 -13.61 -42.93
N PRO A 510 -2.86 -12.65 -43.48
CA PRO A 510 -1.78 -12.01 -42.74
C PRO A 510 -2.24 -10.90 -41.77
N TYR A 511 -3.50 -10.55 -41.76
CA TYR A 511 -4.05 -9.43 -40.97
C TYR A 511 -4.68 -9.92 -39.67
N ARG A 512 -4.39 -9.22 -38.59
CA ARG A 512 -5.09 -9.35 -37.32
C ARG A 512 -5.44 -7.96 -36.78
N VAL A 513 -6.68 -7.78 -36.37
CA VAL A 513 -7.16 -6.57 -35.71
C VAL A 513 -7.83 -6.97 -34.38
N SER A 514 -7.48 -6.33 -33.28
CA SER A 514 -8.08 -6.59 -31.97
C SER A 514 -8.45 -5.28 -31.29
N LEU A 515 -9.68 -5.20 -30.80
CA LEU A 515 -10.17 -4.14 -29.93
C LEU A 515 -10.35 -4.73 -28.51
N THR A 516 -9.76 -4.08 -27.50
CA THR A 516 -9.88 -4.48 -26.11
C THR A 516 -10.47 -3.35 -25.29
N GLY A 517 -11.62 -3.58 -24.66
CA GLY A 517 -12.23 -2.70 -23.68
C GLY A 517 -11.92 -3.17 -22.25
N LEU A 518 -11.57 -2.24 -21.36
CA LEU A 518 -11.33 -2.48 -19.95
C LEU A 518 -12.21 -1.51 -19.15
N LYS A 519 -13.05 -2.04 -18.26
CA LYS A 519 -13.90 -1.24 -17.35
C LYS A 519 -13.55 -1.55 -15.90
N LYS A 520 -13.47 -0.51 -15.08
CA LYS A 520 -13.43 -0.57 -13.61
C LYS A 520 -14.68 0.12 -13.07
N GLY A 521 -15.30 -0.44 -12.04
CA GLY A 521 -16.45 0.13 -11.35
C GLY A 521 -16.14 1.49 -10.69
N SER A 522 -17.14 2.13 -10.18
CA SER A 522 -17.02 3.33 -9.33
C SER A 522 -16.70 2.93 -7.88
N PHE A 523 -16.27 3.89 -7.06
CA PHE A 523 -16.12 3.70 -5.63
C PHE A 523 -16.26 5.02 -4.88
N GLU A 524 -16.62 4.96 -3.60
CA GLU A 524 -16.62 6.10 -2.69
C GLU A 524 -15.21 6.35 -2.14
N GLN A 525 -14.77 7.61 -2.18
CA GLN A 525 -13.52 8.05 -1.55
C GLN A 525 -13.83 8.54 -0.14
N THR A 526 -13.61 7.71 0.87
CA THR A 526 -14.01 8.00 2.26
C THR A 526 -13.19 9.12 2.92
N SER A 527 -12.03 9.48 2.35
CA SER A 527 -11.19 10.61 2.82
C SER A 527 -11.74 11.98 2.36
N LEU A 528 -12.60 12.01 1.34
CA LEU A 528 -13.15 13.23 0.75
C LEU A 528 -14.66 13.32 1.04
N GLY A 529 -15.05 14.21 1.96
CA GLY A 529 -16.45 14.58 2.18
C GLY A 529 -16.84 15.81 1.35
N LEU A 530 -18.00 15.80 0.72
CA LEU A 530 -18.60 16.99 0.15
C LEU A 530 -19.23 17.85 1.28
N LYS A 531 -19.40 19.16 1.03
CA LYS A 531 -19.93 20.11 2.02
C LYS A 531 -21.26 19.70 2.67
N ASP A 532 -22.06 18.87 2.01
CA ASP A 532 -23.37 18.41 2.47
C ASP A 532 -23.34 17.01 3.12
N GLY A 533 -22.14 16.49 3.47
CA GLY A 533 -21.98 15.15 4.05
C GLY A 533 -22.14 14.01 3.06
N VAL A 534 -22.24 14.31 1.77
CA VAL A 534 -22.31 13.30 0.70
C VAL A 534 -20.89 12.79 0.42
N ALA A 535 -20.71 11.47 0.34
CA ALA A 535 -19.44 10.87 -0.03
C ALA A 535 -19.03 11.27 -1.45
N TYR A 536 -17.74 11.55 -1.66
CA TYR A 536 -17.21 11.78 -3.00
C TYR A 536 -17.09 10.44 -3.74
N VAL A 537 -17.80 10.32 -4.88
CA VAL A 537 -17.76 9.11 -5.70
C VAL A 537 -16.79 9.30 -6.85
N VAL A 538 -15.75 8.45 -6.90
CA VAL A 538 -14.87 8.33 -8.06
C VAL A 538 -15.64 7.54 -9.14
N PRO A 539 -15.94 8.11 -10.31
CA PRO A 539 -16.76 7.46 -11.32
C PRO A 539 -16.05 6.25 -11.95
N SER A 540 -16.85 5.36 -12.53
CA SER A 540 -16.32 4.22 -13.31
C SER A 540 -15.49 4.73 -14.50
N MET A 541 -14.47 3.96 -14.89
CA MET A 541 -13.59 4.27 -16.01
C MET A 541 -13.59 3.14 -17.03
N THR A 542 -13.75 3.49 -18.31
CA THR A 542 -13.63 2.54 -19.41
C THR A 542 -12.54 3.01 -20.37
N THR A 543 -11.64 2.12 -20.76
CA THR A 543 -10.60 2.41 -21.76
C THR A 543 -10.67 1.44 -22.94
N LEU A 544 -10.48 1.93 -24.14
CA LEU A 544 -10.41 1.14 -25.36
C LEU A 544 -8.99 1.11 -25.92
N ASN A 545 -8.52 -0.08 -26.29
CA ASN A 545 -7.20 -0.30 -26.87
C ASN A 545 -7.34 -1.02 -28.21
N LEU A 546 -6.74 -0.46 -29.27
CA LEU A 546 -6.72 -1.04 -30.60
C LEU A 546 -5.33 -1.60 -30.90
N THR A 547 -5.29 -2.82 -31.40
CA THR A 547 -4.05 -3.44 -31.91
C THR A 547 -4.30 -3.99 -33.30
N MET A 548 -3.39 -3.70 -34.21
CA MET A 548 -3.38 -4.24 -35.59
C MET A 548 -2.03 -4.87 -35.87
N SER A 549 -2.01 -6.00 -36.54
CA SER A 549 -0.76 -6.60 -36.99
C SER A 549 -0.87 -7.15 -38.40
N TYR A 550 0.25 -7.14 -39.09
CA TYR A 550 0.41 -7.68 -40.45
C TYR A 550 1.64 -8.57 -40.48
N ASP A 551 1.42 -9.84 -40.83
CA ASP A 551 2.47 -10.84 -41.01
C ASP A 551 2.87 -10.91 -42.49
N PHE A 552 4.16 -10.88 -42.83
CA PHE A 552 4.68 -10.92 -44.20
C PHE A 552 6.04 -11.62 -44.23
N GLU A 553 6.49 -11.94 -45.43
CA GLU A 553 7.78 -12.60 -45.65
C GLU A 553 8.75 -11.66 -46.37
N VAL A 554 10.00 -11.63 -45.92
CA VAL A 554 11.10 -10.92 -46.57
C VAL A 554 12.26 -11.90 -46.75
N ARG A 555 12.55 -12.27 -48.02
CA ARG A 555 13.64 -13.19 -48.36
C ARG A 555 13.64 -14.45 -47.48
N ASP A 556 12.55 -15.18 -47.49
CA ASP A 556 12.32 -16.41 -46.71
C ASP A 556 12.31 -16.28 -45.18
N ASN A 557 12.36 -15.05 -44.67
CA ASN A 557 12.20 -14.77 -43.24
C ASN A 557 10.80 -14.22 -42.93
N LYS A 558 10.15 -14.76 -41.91
CA LYS A 558 8.87 -14.24 -41.41
C LYS A 558 9.09 -12.91 -40.69
N ALA A 559 8.33 -11.92 -41.04
CA ALA A 559 8.34 -10.60 -40.44
C ALA A 559 6.92 -10.21 -40.01
N LYS A 560 6.81 -9.41 -38.98
CA LYS A 560 5.53 -8.90 -38.43
C LYS A 560 5.65 -7.42 -38.10
N ILE A 561 4.72 -6.62 -38.60
CA ILE A 561 4.52 -5.25 -38.18
C ILE A 561 3.33 -5.23 -37.21
N ARG A 562 3.48 -4.56 -36.10
CA ARG A 562 2.40 -4.33 -35.12
C ARG A 562 2.23 -2.83 -34.91
N PHE A 563 0.97 -2.40 -34.98
CA PHE A 563 0.54 -1.05 -34.57
C PHE A 563 -0.41 -1.18 -33.39
N ALA A 564 -0.24 -0.35 -32.37
CA ALA A 564 -1.10 -0.34 -31.21
C ALA A 564 -1.39 1.09 -30.74
N VAL A 565 -2.66 1.35 -30.44
CA VAL A 565 -3.11 2.58 -29.79
C VAL A 565 -3.72 2.16 -28.46
N LYS A 566 -3.17 2.67 -27.36
CA LYS A 566 -3.74 2.51 -26.02
C LYS A 566 -4.62 3.70 -25.73
N ASN A 567 -5.72 3.45 -25.02
CA ASN A 567 -6.68 4.50 -24.64
C ASN A 567 -7.13 5.31 -25.86
N LEU A 568 -7.80 4.64 -26.80
CA LEU A 568 -8.18 5.17 -28.12
C LEU A 568 -9.07 6.43 -28.02
N GLU A 569 -9.84 6.58 -26.95
CA GLU A 569 -10.76 7.68 -26.70
C GLU A 569 -10.13 8.79 -25.86
N ASP A 570 -8.84 8.66 -25.49
CA ASP A 570 -8.13 9.60 -24.61
C ASP A 570 -8.86 9.84 -23.26
N GLU A 571 -9.47 8.77 -22.74
CA GLU A 571 -10.18 8.81 -21.47
C GLU A 571 -9.23 9.21 -20.34
N ARG A 572 -9.59 10.23 -19.60
CA ARG A 572 -8.79 10.73 -18.47
C ARG A 572 -9.15 9.98 -17.19
N ALA A 573 -8.13 9.67 -16.41
CA ALA A 573 -8.37 9.12 -15.08
C ALA A 573 -9.25 10.07 -14.26
N PRO A 574 -10.30 9.56 -13.61
CA PRO A 574 -11.10 10.38 -12.72
C PRO A 574 -10.24 10.90 -11.56
N THR A 575 -10.63 12.08 -11.07
CA THR A 575 -9.94 12.67 -9.90
C THR A 575 -10.24 11.84 -8.67
N ALA A 576 -9.18 11.50 -7.92
CA ALA A 576 -9.22 10.84 -6.60
C ALA A 576 -8.17 11.49 -5.70
N ASP A 577 -8.29 11.29 -4.38
CA ASP A 577 -7.29 11.77 -3.41
C ASP A 577 -6.04 10.88 -3.38
#